data_bd75b61bea554274792ad9e59d3450ce
#
_entry.id   bd75b61bea554274792ad9e59d3450ce
#
_cell.length_a   1.000
_cell.length_b   1.000
_cell.length_c   1.000
_cell.angle_alpha   90.00
_cell.angle_beta   90.00
_cell.angle_gamma   90.00
#
_symmetry.space_group_name_H-M   'P 1'
#
loop_
_entity.id
_entity.type
_entity.pdbx_description
1 polymer ?
#
loop_
_entity_poly.entity_id
_entity_poly.type
_entity_poly.pdbx_seq_one_letter_code
_entity_poly.pdbx_strand_id
1 'polypeptide(L)'
;MEIIDICTLETLLSAVQIRNKTLNLFTTIGSEDIQLCSINLDDNELKVNEELLITEVNDKRSRLLSDSNSRMVNALMRSALLKPNLNKFRLQISQWDDVIFGLDTNIFYTCTITSSILDDLLKIPSGDFIDTPDWMTFVFSKVGMGEIENRAGHSHNPTNRRQCLRAIQEIMMINRSKDLEGISLLLTGSIPPEIDYSTSTTNTVRDSTIREQFRSFLKTIDFHKGSYFLTQDFNSAVLAEAEGLKSLYIQKPNLPEQAIDFHTSDKVNVSEVLYELAVSFQPLILKMDGLELEFFSEWSGKNLNSWENWMMGIKW
;
A
#
# COMPACT_ATOMS: atom_id res chain seq x y z
N MET A 1 5.26 21.84 -16.51
CA MET A 1 5.38 20.67 -15.62
C MET A 1 6.71 20.04 -15.92
N GLU A 2 7.53 19.90 -14.92
CA GLU A 2 8.83 19.25 -14.97
C GLU A 2 8.71 17.86 -14.37
N ILE A 3 9.36 16.86 -14.98
CA ILE A 3 9.34 15.49 -14.47
C ILE A 3 10.67 15.23 -13.80
N ILE A 4 10.64 14.83 -12.54
CA ILE A 4 11.81 14.53 -11.73
C ILE A 4 11.72 13.12 -11.16
N ASP A 5 12.87 12.52 -10.86
CA ASP A 5 12.96 11.28 -10.08
C ASP A 5 13.05 11.59 -8.58
N ILE A 6 12.97 10.53 -7.76
CA ILE A 6 13.01 10.68 -6.30
C ILE A 6 14.33 11.24 -5.79
N CYS A 7 15.47 10.94 -6.43
CA CYS A 7 16.78 11.46 -6.03
C CYS A 7 16.88 12.96 -6.29
N THR A 8 16.32 13.44 -7.40
CA THR A 8 16.20 14.87 -7.70
C THR A 8 15.29 15.57 -6.68
N LEU A 9 14.17 14.93 -6.28
CA LEU A 9 13.29 15.44 -5.23
C LEU A 9 14.03 15.55 -3.89
N GLU A 10 14.80 14.55 -3.49
CA GLU A 10 15.63 14.59 -2.28
C GLU A 10 16.61 15.76 -2.28
N THR A 11 17.24 16.01 -3.43
CA THR A 11 18.15 17.14 -3.60
C THR A 11 17.41 18.47 -3.44
N LEU A 12 16.22 18.60 -4.03
CA LEU A 12 15.38 19.79 -3.90
C LEU A 12 14.93 20.00 -2.44
N LEU A 13 14.48 18.95 -1.75
CA LEU A 13 14.08 19.02 -0.35
C LEU A 13 15.22 19.42 0.56
N SER A 14 16.44 18.91 0.32
CA SER A 14 17.64 19.31 1.06
C SER A 14 17.96 20.80 0.87
N ALA A 15 17.78 21.32 -0.34
CA ALA A 15 17.94 22.75 -0.62
C ALA A 15 16.85 23.62 0.03
N VAL A 16 15.63 23.08 0.11
CA VAL A 16 14.47 23.72 0.78
C VAL A 16 14.65 23.76 2.29
N GLN A 17 15.14 22.67 2.91
CA GLN A 17 15.38 22.55 4.34
C GLN A 17 16.27 23.69 4.90
N ILE A 18 17.20 24.21 4.11
CA ILE A 18 18.06 25.34 4.51
C ILE A 18 17.23 26.61 4.79
N ARG A 19 16.06 26.75 4.17
CA ARG A 19 15.22 27.96 4.24
C ARG A 19 13.91 27.77 4.99
N ASN A 20 13.35 26.57 4.94
CA ASN A 20 12.03 26.26 5.48
C ASN A 20 12.10 25.01 6.35
N LYS A 21 11.63 25.14 7.60
CA LYS A 21 11.64 24.03 8.56
C LYS A 21 10.40 23.13 8.48
N THR A 22 9.32 23.68 7.93
CA THR A 22 8.02 22.98 7.88
C THR A 22 7.44 23.00 6.48
N LEU A 23 7.08 21.82 5.98
CA LEU A 23 6.33 21.62 4.74
C LEU A 23 4.85 21.40 5.07
N ASN A 24 3.97 22.22 4.55
CA ASN A 24 2.53 22.05 4.70
C ASN A 24 1.94 21.47 3.42
N LEU A 25 1.29 20.32 3.53
CA LEU A 25 0.76 19.55 2.42
C LEU A 25 -0.76 19.63 2.38
N PHE A 26 -1.29 20.00 1.20
CA PHE A 26 -2.71 20.16 0.96
C PHE A 26 -3.16 19.33 -0.24
N THR A 27 -4.45 19.13 -0.34
CA THR A 27 -5.13 18.66 -1.56
C THR A 27 -6.39 19.47 -1.78
N THR A 28 -6.80 19.62 -3.03
CA THR A 28 -8.06 20.29 -3.36
C THR A 28 -9.18 19.27 -3.43
N ILE A 29 -10.24 19.47 -2.66
CA ILE A 29 -11.46 18.66 -2.69
C ILE A 29 -12.63 19.56 -3.03
N GLY A 30 -13.16 19.41 -4.24
CA GLY A 30 -14.17 20.33 -4.78
C GLY A 30 -13.56 21.71 -5.06
N SER A 31 -13.86 22.70 -4.25
CA SER A 31 -13.33 24.08 -4.34
C SER A 31 -12.49 24.48 -3.11
N GLU A 32 -12.26 23.58 -2.19
CA GLU A 32 -11.57 23.86 -0.93
C GLU A 32 -10.22 23.13 -0.87
N ASP A 33 -9.18 23.84 -0.43
CA ASP A 33 -7.90 23.22 -0.07
C ASP A 33 -7.99 22.68 1.35
N ILE A 34 -7.76 21.38 1.48
CA ILE A 34 -7.74 20.70 2.78
C ILE A 34 -6.28 20.38 3.10
N GLN A 35 -5.82 20.82 4.26
CA GLN A 35 -4.51 20.42 4.76
C GLN A 35 -4.53 18.94 5.12
N LEU A 36 -3.57 18.19 4.59
CA LEU A 36 -3.41 16.76 4.86
C LEU A 36 -2.50 16.53 6.08
N CYS A 37 -1.34 17.15 6.05
CA CYS A 37 -0.33 17.04 7.10
C CYS A 37 0.67 18.17 7.01
N SER A 38 1.50 18.27 8.05
CA SER A 38 2.74 19.06 8.04
C SER A 38 3.93 18.14 8.31
N ILE A 39 5.07 18.42 7.66
CA ILE A 39 6.34 17.71 7.89
C ILE A 39 7.32 18.71 8.46
N ASN A 40 7.79 18.47 9.67
CA ASN A 40 8.89 19.23 10.27
C ASN A 40 10.21 18.56 9.85
N LEU A 41 11.01 19.28 9.06
CA LEU A 41 12.27 18.77 8.53
C LEU A 41 13.41 18.76 9.56
N ASP A 42 13.34 19.63 10.60
CA ASP A 42 14.35 19.68 11.66
C ASP A 42 14.18 18.51 12.63
N ASP A 43 12.94 18.22 13.00
CA ASP A 43 12.60 17.17 13.96
C ASP A 43 12.36 15.81 13.27
N ASN A 44 12.32 15.79 11.93
CA ASN A 44 11.95 14.63 11.11
C ASN A 44 10.60 14.00 11.53
N GLU A 45 9.59 14.83 11.68
CA GLU A 45 8.26 14.42 12.13
C GLU A 45 7.18 14.79 11.11
N LEU A 46 6.21 13.89 10.93
CA LEU A 46 4.97 14.14 10.20
C LEU A 46 3.81 14.26 11.18
N LYS A 47 3.09 15.40 11.16
CA LYS A 47 1.84 15.58 11.90
C LYS A 47 0.65 15.61 10.95
N VAL A 48 -0.27 14.67 11.13
CA VAL A 48 -1.54 14.62 10.37
C VAL A 48 -2.46 15.74 10.83
N ASN A 49 -3.23 16.32 9.91
CA ASN A 49 -4.24 17.33 10.27
C ASN A 49 -5.38 16.69 11.09
N GLU A 50 -5.75 17.32 12.17
CA GLU A 50 -6.78 16.85 13.10
C GLU A 50 -8.15 16.67 12.44
N GLU A 51 -8.48 17.46 11.42
CA GLU A 51 -9.73 17.29 10.66
C GLU A 51 -9.83 15.91 9.99
N LEU A 52 -8.70 15.28 9.62
CA LEU A 52 -8.69 13.94 9.05
C LEU A 52 -8.91 12.83 10.09
N LEU A 53 -8.78 13.14 11.37
CA LEU A 53 -8.99 12.17 12.45
C LEU A 53 -10.48 11.97 12.80
N ILE A 54 -11.36 12.78 12.22
CA ILE A 54 -12.81 12.70 12.45
C ILE A 54 -13.36 11.43 11.80
N THR A 55 -13.94 10.55 12.60
CA THR A 55 -14.48 9.26 12.17
C THR A 55 -16.00 9.29 11.91
N GLU A 56 -16.73 10.31 12.43
CA GLU A 56 -18.16 10.40 12.26
C GLU A 56 -18.55 11.04 10.92
N VAL A 57 -19.33 10.31 10.13
CA VAL A 57 -19.79 10.77 8.81
C VAL A 57 -21.24 11.24 8.91
N ASN A 58 -21.42 12.54 9.11
CA ASN A 58 -22.74 13.15 9.27
C ASN A 58 -23.22 13.95 8.06
N ASP A 59 -22.30 14.37 7.19
CA ASP A 59 -22.58 15.20 6.01
C ASP A 59 -21.63 14.89 4.83
N LYS A 60 -21.75 15.65 3.74
CA LYS A 60 -20.89 15.47 2.56
C LYS A 60 -19.42 15.77 2.85
N ARG A 61 -19.13 16.79 3.69
CA ARG A 61 -17.75 17.15 4.03
C ARG A 61 -17.09 16.06 4.88
N SER A 62 -17.75 15.59 5.91
CA SER A 62 -17.23 14.49 6.77
C SER A 62 -17.00 13.21 5.98
N ARG A 63 -17.82 12.92 4.96
CA ARG A 63 -17.56 11.79 4.04
C ARG A 63 -16.28 11.97 3.23
N LEU A 64 -16.03 13.18 2.69
CA LEU A 64 -14.82 13.50 1.94
C LEU A 64 -13.58 13.44 2.85
N LEU A 65 -13.69 13.89 4.10
CA LEU A 65 -12.62 13.78 5.09
C LEU A 65 -12.33 12.32 5.45
N SER A 66 -13.36 11.49 5.63
CA SER A 66 -13.21 10.05 5.88
C SER A 66 -12.55 9.32 4.71
N ASP A 67 -12.93 9.65 3.46
CA ASP A 67 -12.24 9.13 2.27
C ASP A 67 -10.77 9.57 2.22
N SER A 68 -10.49 10.82 2.61
CA SER A 68 -9.12 11.36 2.68
C SER A 68 -8.31 10.70 3.80
N ASN A 69 -8.91 10.43 4.96
CA ASN A 69 -8.30 9.63 6.03
C ASN A 69 -7.85 8.26 5.49
N SER A 70 -8.75 7.52 4.84
CA SER A 70 -8.43 6.20 4.28
C SER A 70 -7.30 6.26 3.24
N ARG A 71 -7.27 7.29 2.40
CA ARG A 71 -6.19 7.52 1.42
C ARG A 71 -4.86 7.86 2.11
N MET A 72 -4.91 8.65 3.18
CA MET A 72 -3.74 9.01 3.98
C MET A 72 -3.13 7.77 4.66
N VAL A 73 -3.95 6.95 5.31
CA VAL A 73 -3.51 5.65 5.87
C VAL A 73 -2.81 4.82 4.80
N ASN A 74 -3.43 4.65 3.63
CA ASN A 74 -2.84 3.85 2.56
C ASN A 74 -1.51 4.44 2.06
N ALA A 75 -1.38 5.77 1.94
CA ALA A 75 -0.13 6.42 1.53
C ALA A 75 0.98 6.20 2.56
N LEU A 76 0.68 6.41 3.84
CA LEU A 76 1.64 6.21 4.92
C LEU A 76 2.03 4.74 5.12
N MET A 77 1.12 3.80 4.85
CA MET A 77 1.46 2.37 4.83
C MET A 77 2.40 2.03 3.66
N ARG A 78 2.14 2.54 2.46
CA ARG A 78 2.98 2.29 1.29
C ARG A 78 4.39 2.84 1.44
N SER A 79 4.54 3.99 2.10
CA SER A 79 5.85 4.57 2.44
C SER A 79 6.51 3.90 3.65
N ALA A 80 5.90 2.86 4.24
CA ALA A 80 6.36 2.20 5.46
C ALA A 80 6.44 3.11 6.72
N LEU A 81 5.94 4.36 6.65
CA LEU A 81 5.90 5.27 7.80
C LEU A 81 4.82 4.86 8.81
N LEU A 82 3.74 4.24 8.36
CA LEU A 82 2.68 3.71 9.21
C LEU A 82 2.56 2.20 8.99
N LYS A 83 2.82 1.41 10.02
CA LYS A 83 2.82 -0.06 9.92
C LYS A 83 1.64 -0.69 10.65
N PRO A 84 1.04 -1.74 10.08
CA PRO A 84 0.06 -2.55 10.79
C PRO A 84 0.72 -3.31 11.95
N ASN A 85 -0.09 -3.70 12.93
CA ASN A 85 0.39 -4.59 13.98
C ASN A 85 0.51 -6.02 13.43
N LEU A 86 1.72 -6.51 13.29
CA LEU A 86 2.04 -7.84 12.77
C LEU A 86 2.27 -8.91 13.87
N ASN A 87 2.06 -8.62 15.15
CA ASN A 87 2.35 -9.58 16.23
C ASN A 87 1.60 -10.90 16.06
N LYS A 88 0.30 -10.85 15.73
CA LYS A 88 -0.50 -12.05 15.46
C LYS A 88 0.01 -12.80 14.23
N PHE A 89 0.38 -12.07 13.18
CA PHE A 89 0.96 -12.62 11.96
C PHE A 89 2.26 -13.37 12.28
N ARG A 90 3.21 -12.74 12.97
CA ARG A 90 4.49 -13.36 13.36
C ARG A 90 4.28 -14.63 14.19
N LEU A 91 3.40 -14.58 15.20
CA LEU A 91 3.11 -15.72 16.06
C LEU A 91 2.55 -16.92 15.27
N GLN A 92 1.78 -16.67 14.22
CA GLN A 92 1.19 -17.74 13.40
C GLN A 92 2.21 -18.34 12.43
N ILE A 93 3.09 -17.54 11.85
CA ILE A 93 4.07 -18.03 10.88
C ILE A 93 5.28 -18.71 11.54
N SER A 94 5.68 -18.28 12.74
CA SER A 94 6.83 -18.86 13.47
C SER A 94 6.68 -20.34 13.86
N GLN A 95 5.50 -20.93 13.64
CA GLN A 95 5.22 -22.34 13.88
C GLN A 95 5.60 -23.24 12.70
N TRP A 96 6.08 -22.67 11.58
CA TRP A 96 6.25 -23.37 10.32
C TRP A 96 7.58 -22.99 9.66
N ASP A 97 8.28 -24.00 9.15
CA ASP A 97 9.47 -23.79 8.30
C ASP A 97 9.09 -23.22 6.94
N ASP A 98 7.92 -23.62 6.42
CA ASP A 98 7.37 -23.17 5.14
C ASP A 98 5.96 -22.62 5.32
N VAL A 99 5.68 -21.45 4.75
CA VAL A 99 4.35 -20.83 4.79
C VAL A 99 3.88 -20.44 3.41
N ILE A 100 2.58 -20.65 3.16
CA ILE A 100 1.91 -20.29 1.92
C ILE A 100 0.80 -19.29 2.22
N PHE A 101 0.84 -18.15 1.53
CA PHE A 101 -0.16 -17.10 1.66
C PHE A 101 -0.98 -16.99 0.39
N GLY A 102 -2.30 -17.23 0.46
CA GLY A 102 -3.25 -16.78 -0.56
C GLY A 102 -3.54 -15.30 -0.35
N LEU A 103 -3.41 -14.49 -1.39
CA LEU A 103 -3.49 -13.04 -1.29
C LEU A 103 -4.83 -12.51 -1.78
N ASP A 104 -5.44 -11.65 -0.96
CA ASP A 104 -6.53 -10.78 -1.39
C ASP A 104 -5.97 -9.54 -2.12
N THR A 105 -6.74 -8.97 -3.05
CA THR A 105 -6.33 -7.78 -3.84
C THR A 105 -6.03 -6.56 -2.98
N ASN A 106 -6.70 -6.41 -1.84
CA ASN A 106 -6.54 -5.25 -0.95
C ASN A 106 -5.13 -5.15 -0.33
N ILE A 107 -4.41 -6.25 -0.19
CA ILE A 107 -3.03 -6.30 0.32
C ILE A 107 -2.07 -5.49 -0.55
N PHE A 108 -2.27 -5.52 -1.87
CA PHE A 108 -1.40 -4.82 -2.82
C PHE A 108 -1.64 -3.31 -2.85
N TYR A 109 -2.87 -2.84 -2.56
CA TYR A 109 -3.18 -1.40 -2.54
C TYR A 109 -2.47 -0.63 -1.41
N THR A 110 -2.01 -1.32 -0.40
CA THR A 110 -1.27 -0.76 0.74
C THR A 110 0.20 -1.16 0.75
N CYS A 111 0.67 -1.90 -0.26
CA CYS A 111 2.02 -2.47 -0.34
C CYS A 111 2.44 -3.22 0.94
N THR A 112 1.48 -3.85 1.62
CA THR A 112 1.70 -4.47 2.94
C THR A 112 2.79 -5.53 2.92
N ILE A 113 2.99 -6.22 1.78
CA ILE A 113 4.01 -7.26 1.68
C ILE A 113 5.40 -6.64 1.73
N THR A 114 5.72 -5.70 0.84
CA THR A 114 7.06 -5.11 0.77
C THR A 114 7.32 -4.09 1.88
N SER A 115 6.33 -3.22 2.19
CA SER A 115 6.51 -2.12 3.14
C SER A 115 6.42 -2.55 4.61
N SER A 116 5.84 -3.72 4.89
CA SER A 116 5.60 -4.14 6.27
C SER A 116 6.06 -5.57 6.52
N ILE A 117 5.54 -6.58 5.78
CA ILE A 117 5.84 -7.99 6.07
C ILE A 117 7.32 -8.30 5.80
N LEU A 118 7.79 -8.05 4.58
CA LEU A 118 9.19 -8.35 4.24
C LEU A 118 10.17 -7.45 4.98
N ASP A 119 9.86 -6.16 5.13
CA ASP A 119 10.71 -5.23 5.89
C ASP A 119 10.85 -5.67 7.35
N ASP A 120 9.78 -6.18 7.94
CA ASP A 120 9.74 -6.64 9.31
C ASP A 120 10.49 -7.95 9.52
N LEU A 121 10.30 -8.93 8.62
CA LEU A 121 10.95 -10.24 8.70
C LEU A 121 12.45 -10.18 8.38
N LEU A 122 12.87 -9.30 7.44
CA LEU A 122 14.27 -9.13 7.08
C LEU A 122 15.08 -8.37 8.14
N LYS A 123 14.42 -7.67 9.07
CA LYS A 123 15.07 -6.89 10.15
C LYS A 123 15.24 -7.65 11.47
N ILE A 124 14.73 -8.89 11.58
CA ILE A 124 14.92 -9.67 12.81
C ILE A 124 16.42 -10.01 12.91
N PRO A 125 17.14 -9.49 13.91
CA PRO A 125 18.53 -9.89 14.13
C PRO A 125 18.57 -11.41 14.34
N SER A 126 19.50 -12.07 13.66
CA SER A 126 19.78 -13.49 13.89
C SER A 126 20.18 -13.70 15.37
N GLY A 127 19.21 -14.04 16.19
CA GLY A 127 19.41 -14.21 17.65
C GLY A 127 18.17 -13.94 18.51
N ASP A 128 17.17 -13.23 18.02
CA ASP A 128 15.89 -13.15 18.70
C ASP A 128 15.02 -14.37 18.35
N PHE A 129 14.45 -14.99 19.38
CA PHE A 129 13.76 -16.29 19.40
C PHE A 129 12.46 -16.39 18.56
N ILE A 130 12.31 -15.63 17.50
CA ILE A 130 11.22 -15.82 16.56
C ILE A 130 11.80 -16.44 15.31
N ASP A 131 11.62 -17.76 15.16
CA ASP A 131 11.97 -18.47 13.94
C ASP A 131 11.16 -17.87 12.78
N THR A 132 11.84 -17.27 11.81
CA THR A 132 11.23 -16.87 10.55
C THR A 132 11.13 -18.10 9.65
N PRO A 133 10.05 -18.27 8.87
CA PRO A 133 9.98 -19.35 7.91
C PRO A 133 11.16 -19.30 6.93
N ASP A 134 11.72 -20.47 6.61
CA ASP A 134 12.77 -20.60 5.59
C ASP A 134 12.21 -20.23 4.20
N TRP A 135 10.91 -20.55 3.96
CA TRP A 135 10.23 -20.29 2.71
C TRP A 135 8.85 -19.65 2.89
N MET A 136 8.63 -18.56 2.17
CA MET A 136 7.33 -17.89 2.06
C MET A 136 6.86 -17.89 0.60
N THR A 137 5.76 -18.56 0.34
CA THR A 137 5.14 -18.56 -0.99
C THR A 137 3.88 -17.72 -0.99
N PHE A 138 3.89 -16.63 -1.74
CA PHE A 138 2.72 -15.81 -1.98
C PHE A 138 1.99 -16.32 -3.22
N VAL A 139 0.70 -16.64 -3.08
CA VAL A 139 -0.14 -17.17 -4.15
C VAL A 139 -1.22 -16.15 -4.47
N PHE A 140 -1.21 -15.63 -5.69
CA PHE A 140 -2.16 -14.64 -6.13
C PHE A 140 -3.04 -15.18 -7.26
N SER A 141 -4.34 -14.90 -7.17
CA SER A 141 -5.33 -15.32 -8.16
C SER A 141 -5.21 -14.49 -9.44
N LYS A 142 -5.32 -15.14 -10.61
CA LYS A 142 -5.44 -14.44 -11.89
C LYS A 142 -6.69 -13.55 -11.97
N VAL A 143 -7.75 -13.87 -11.24
CA VAL A 143 -8.94 -13.01 -11.10
C VAL A 143 -8.58 -11.72 -10.38
N GLY A 144 -7.83 -11.79 -9.27
CA GLY A 144 -7.36 -10.60 -8.56
C GLY A 144 -6.40 -9.76 -9.40
N MET A 145 -5.49 -10.39 -10.13
CA MET A 145 -4.61 -9.67 -11.06
C MET A 145 -5.39 -8.95 -12.15
N GLY A 146 -6.37 -9.62 -12.78
CA GLY A 146 -7.24 -9.01 -13.79
C GLY A 146 -8.07 -7.85 -13.24
N GLU A 147 -8.49 -7.90 -11.97
CA GLU A 147 -9.15 -6.77 -11.31
C GLU A 147 -8.23 -5.55 -11.22
N ILE A 148 -7.00 -5.72 -10.75
CA ILE A 148 -6.02 -4.64 -10.63
C ILE A 148 -5.69 -4.06 -12.01
N GLU A 149 -5.41 -4.91 -13.00
CA GLU A 149 -5.08 -4.49 -14.37
C GLU A 149 -6.25 -3.74 -15.04
N ASN A 150 -7.47 -4.25 -14.89
CA ASN A 150 -8.65 -3.58 -15.46
C ASN A 150 -8.88 -2.20 -14.83
N ARG A 151 -8.78 -2.08 -13.52
CA ARG A 151 -8.90 -0.77 -12.84
C ARG A 151 -7.76 0.18 -13.21
N ALA A 152 -6.54 -0.34 -13.39
CA ALA A 152 -5.40 0.46 -13.84
C ALA A 152 -5.60 0.99 -15.26
N GLY A 153 -6.22 0.20 -16.15
CA GLY A 153 -6.46 0.59 -17.55
C GLY A 153 -7.72 1.42 -17.78
N HIS A 154 -8.80 1.12 -17.06
CA HIS A 154 -10.15 1.60 -17.41
C HIS A 154 -10.85 2.40 -16.32
N SER A 155 -10.27 2.56 -15.13
CA SER A 155 -10.92 3.37 -14.10
C SER A 155 -11.07 4.83 -14.54
N HIS A 156 -12.30 5.36 -14.48
CA HIS A 156 -12.57 6.77 -14.68
C HIS A 156 -12.08 7.66 -13.53
N ASN A 157 -11.84 7.06 -12.35
CA ASN A 157 -11.28 7.77 -11.21
C ASN A 157 -9.73 7.73 -11.29
N PRO A 158 -9.06 8.87 -11.52
CA PRO A 158 -7.60 8.92 -11.64
C PRO A 158 -6.87 8.41 -10.40
N THR A 159 -7.41 8.64 -9.20
CA THR A 159 -6.82 8.15 -7.95
C THR A 159 -6.85 6.61 -7.88
N ASN A 160 -7.99 6.00 -8.20
CA ASN A 160 -8.08 4.53 -8.23
C ASN A 160 -7.13 3.94 -9.26
N ARG A 161 -7.03 4.58 -10.43
CA ARG A 161 -6.10 4.15 -11.48
C ARG A 161 -4.66 4.14 -10.98
N ARG A 162 -4.20 5.22 -10.32
CA ARG A 162 -2.84 5.32 -9.77
C ARG A 162 -2.57 4.29 -8.67
N GLN A 163 -3.54 4.09 -7.77
CA GLN A 163 -3.42 3.06 -6.73
C GLN A 163 -3.28 1.65 -7.32
N CYS A 164 -4.02 1.35 -8.40
CA CYS A 164 -3.87 0.07 -9.08
C CYS A 164 -2.52 -0.08 -9.79
N LEU A 165 -2.02 0.99 -10.41
CA LEU A 165 -0.67 0.99 -11.00
C LEU A 165 0.40 0.78 -9.91
N ARG A 166 0.24 1.40 -8.74
CA ARG A 166 1.14 1.17 -7.60
C ARG A 166 1.06 -0.27 -7.07
N ALA A 167 -0.14 -0.87 -7.07
CA ALA A 167 -0.31 -2.28 -6.74
C ALA A 167 0.38 -3.22 -7.74
N ILE A 168 0.35 -2.90 -9.04
CA ILE A 168 1.12 -3.64 -10.05
C ILE A 168 2.63 -3.54 -9.77
N GLN A 169 3.11 -2.36 -9.38
CA GLN A 169 4.52 -2.18 -8.99
C GLN A 169 4.87 -3.07 -7.79
N GLU A 170 4.02 -3.13 -6.77
CA GLU A 170 4.19 -4.02 -5.61
C GLU A 170 4.34 -5.48 -6.04
N ILE A 171 3.44 -5.97 -6.90
CA ILE A 171 3.51 -7.33 -7.45
C ILE A 171 4.84 -7.58 -8.17
N MET A 172 5.32 -6.60 -8.95
CA MET A 172 6.61 -6.70 -9.63
C MET A 172 7.78 -6.72 -8.65
N MET A 173 7.74 -5.90 -7.59
CA MET A 173 8.77 -5.89 -6.56
C MET A 173 8.86 -7.24 -5.83
N ILE A 174 7.73 -7.82 -5.44
CA ILE A 174 7.70 -9.16 -4.83
C ILE A 174 8.25 -10.20 -5.79
N ASN A 175 7.88 -10.13 -7.08
CA ASN A 175 8.38 -11.07 -8.08
C ASN A 175 9.90 -10.95 -8.32
N ARG A 176 10.48 -9.75 -8.17
CA ARG A 176 11.94 -9.53 -8.23
C ARG A 176 12.64 -10.00 -6.95
N SER A 177 11.96 -9.97 -5.81
CA SER A 177 12.48 -10.49 -4.54
C SER A 177 12.67 -12.01 -4.54
N LYS A 178 12.33 -12.71 -5.63
CA LYS A 178 12.67 -14.14 -5.82
C LYS A 178 14.17 -14.44 -5.77
N ASP A 179 14.99 -13.43 -6.04
CA ASP A 179 16.44 -13.55 -5.90
C ASP A 179 16.89 -13.52 -4.42
N LEU A 180 15.98 -13.15 -3.50
CA LEU A 180 16.12 -13.36 -2.07
C LEU A 180 15.73 -14.82 -1.75
N GLU A 181 16.64 -15.59 -1.19
CA GLU A 181 16.36 -16.95 -0.75
C GLU A 181 15.09 -16.98 0.12
N GLY A 182 14.19 -17.91 -0.14
CA GLY A 182 13.01 -18.12 0.68
C GLY A 182 11.72 -17.37 0.29
N ILE A 183 11.70 -16.53 -0.76
CA ILE A 183 10.51 -15.81 -1.17
C ILE A 183 10.08 -16.21 -2.59
N SER A 184 8.78 -16.49 -2.78
CA SER A 184 8.22 -16.74 -4.11
C SER A 184 6.83 -16.13 -4.29
N LEU A 185 6.51 -15.70 -5.51
CA LEU A 185 5.16 -15.28 -5.91
C LEU A 185 4.68 -16.15 -7.07
N LEU A 186 3.52 -16.77 -6.90
CA LEU A 186 2.88 -17.62 -7.88
C LEU A 186 1.52 -17.07 -8.29
N LEU A 187 1.23 -17.09 -9.59
CA LEU A 187 -0.11 -16.82 -10.10
C LEU A 187 -0.87 -18.13 -10.27
N THR A 188 -2.09 -18.20 -9.74
CA THR A 188 -2.93 -19.41 -9.80
C THR A 188 -4.29 -19.15 -10.43
N GLY A 189 -4.92 -20.24 -10.88
CA GLY A 189 -6.28 -20.24 -11.42
C GLY A 189 -6.39 -19.71 -12.85
N SER A 190 -7.63 -19.51 -13.27
CA SER A 190 -8.02 -18.91 -14.55
C SER A 190 -9.09 -17.86 -14.32
N ILE A 191 -9.31 -16.98 -15.30
CA ILE A 191 -10.41 -16.00 -15.24
C ILE A 191 -11.65 -16.69 -15.81
N PRO A 192 -12.69 -16.98 -15.00
CA PRO A 192 -13.93 -17.55 -15.48
C PRO A 192 -14.65 -16.60 -16.46
N PRO A 193 -15.35 -17.10 -17.49
CA PRO A 193 -16.05 -16.28 -18.49
C PRO A 193 -17.11 -15.34 -17.91
N GLU A 194 -17.70 -15.71 -16.78
CA GLU A 194 -18.70 -14.92 -16.07
C GLU A 194 -18.14 -13.72 -15.30
N ILE A 195 -16.81 -13.62 -15.17
CA ILE A 195 -16.17 -12.49 -14.51
C ILE A 195 -16.11 -11.29 -15.46
N ASP A 196 -16.94 -10.30 -15.17
CA ASP A 196 -16.93 -9.00 -15.83
C ASP A 196 -16.38 -7.93 -14.88
N TYR A 197 -15.22 -7.36 -15.22
CA TYR A 197 -14.59 -6.32 -14.41
C TYR A 197 -15.22 -4.93 -14.58
N SER A 198 -16.09 -4.74 -15.56
CA SER A 198 -16.78 -3.46 -15.81
C SER A 198 -17.95 -3.21 -14.85
N THR A 199 -18.46 -4.27 -14.20
CA THR A 199 -19.63 -4.19 -13.34
C THR A 199 -19.28 -4.43 -11.87
N SER A 200 -19.93 -3.66 -10.97
CA SER A 200 -19.79 -3.86 -9.51
C SER A 200 -20.55 -5.10 -9.00
N THR A 201 -21.53 -5.60 -9.77
CA THR A 201 -22.34 -6.75 -9.38
C THR A 201 -21.54 -8.05 -9.28
N THR A 202 -20.35 -8.10 -9.86
CA THR A 202 -19.48 -9.28 -9.82
C THR A 202 -18.44 -9.25 -8.69
N ASN A 203 -18.42 -8.21 -7.82
CA ASN A 203 -17.43 -8.13 -6.74
C ASN A 203 -17.45 -9.37 -5.83
N THR A 204 -18.63 -9.74 -5.33
CA THR A 204 -18.78 -10.93 -4.47
C THR A 204 -18.35 -12.22 -5.16
N VAL A 205 -18.65 -12.34 -6.46
CA VAL A 205 -18.23 -13.49 -7.28
C VAL A 205 -16.70 -13.50 -7.43
N ARG A 206 -16.08 -12.35 -7.68
CA ARG A 206 -14.63 -12.24 -7.77
C ARG A 206 -13.94 -12.64 -6.47
N ASP A 207 -14.39 -12.09 -5.35
CA ASP A 207 -13.81 -12.39 -4.03
C ASP A 207 -13.93 -13.87 -3.69
N SER A 208 -15.10 -14.49 -3.94
CA SER A 208 -15.28 -15.93 -3.73
C SER A 208 -14.41 -16.77 -4.68
N THR A 209 -14.25 -16.34 -5.93
CA THR A 209 -13.39 -17.03 -6.90
C THR A 209 -11.92 -16.95 -6.50
N ILE A 210 -11.43 -15.81 -5.99
CA ILE A 210 -10.08 -15.66 -5.47
C ILE A 210 -9.82 -16.69 -4.36
N ARG A 211 -10.72 -16.80 -3.38
CA ARG A 211 -10.60 -17.79 -2.28
C ARG A 211 -10.66 -19.23 -2.77
N GLU A 212 -11.56 -19.54 -3.72
CA GLU A 212 -11.69 -20.87 -4.30
C GLU A 212 -10.43 -21.28 -5.09
N GLN A 213 -9.83 -20.36 -5.83
CA GLN A 213 -8.59 -20.61 -6.56
C GLN A 213 -7.42 -20.89 -5.61
N PHE A 214 -7.35 -20.19 -4.48
CA PHE A 214 -6.37 -20.49 -3.45
C PHE A 214 -6.62 -21.87 -2.82
N ARG A 215 -7.86 -22.18 -2.45
CA ARG A 215 -8.22 -23.48 -1.92
C ARG A 215 -7.91 -24.63 -2.90
N SER A 216 -8.17 -24.41 -4.18
CA SER A 216 -7.84 -25.38 -5.23
C SER A 216 -6.34 -25.56 -5.39
N PHE A 217 -5.56 -24.47 -5.28
CA PHE A 217 -4.10 -24.55 -5.27
C PHE A 217 -3.58 -25.36 -4.10
N LEU A 218 -4.11 -25.15 -2.88
CA LEU A 218 -3.72 -25.91 -1.69
C LEU A 218 -3.94 -27.44 -1.84
N LYS A 219 -4.90 -27.87 -2.63
CA LYS A 219 -5.12 -29.30 -2.91
C LYS A 219 -4.05 -29.92 -3.82
N THR A 220 -3.24 -29.11 -4.48
CA THR A 220 -2.17 -29.56 -5.40
C THR A 220 -0.82 -29.68 -4.73
N ILE A 221 -0.68 -29.24 -3.47
CA ILE A 221 0.57 -29.24 -2.72
C ILE A 221 0.51 -30.17 -1.53
N ASP A 222 1.67 -30.63 -1.05
CA ASP A 222 1.78 -31.49 0.12
C ASP A 222 1.54 -30.72 1.42
N PHE A 223 0.75 -31.28 2.37
CA PHE A 223 0.11 -30.58 3.49
C PHE A 223 1.01 -30.29 4.71
N HIS A 224 2.31 -30.35 4.61
CA HIS A 224 3.21 -30.10 5.75
C HIS A 224 3.59 -28.63 5.95
N LYS A 225 2.87 -27.69 5.25
CA LYS A 225 3.15 -26.26 5.28
C LYS A 225 2.06 -25.47 5.99
N GLY A 226 2.41 -24.40 6.68
CA GLY A 226 1.45 -23.41 7.13
C GLY A 226 0.76 -22.77 5.91
N SER A 227 -0.56 -22.69 5.92
CA SER A 227 -1.28 -22.04 4.83
C SER A 227 -2.32 -21.07 5.36
N TYR A 228 -2.32 -19.83 4.85
CA TYR A 228 -3.18 -18.76 5.31
C TYR A 228 -3.69 -17.91 4.16
N PHE A 229 -4.95 -17.47 4.24
CA PHE A 229 -5.50 -16.44 3.37
C PHE A 229 -5.27 -15.07 4.01
N LEU A 230 -4.47 -14.23 3.35
CA LEU A 230 -4.06 -12.93 3.85
C LEU A 230 -4.95 -11.83 3.28
N THR A 231 -5.59 -11.05 4.13
CA THR A 231 -6.50 -9.97 3.72
C THR A 231 -6.50 -8.80 4.71
N GLN A 232 -6.87 -7.61 4.22
CA GLN A 232 -7.16 -6.43 5.03
C GLN A 232 -8.66 -6.13 5.11
N ASP A 233 -9.50 -7.00 4.59
CA ASP A 233 -10.96 -6.94 4.71
C ASP A 233 -11.44 -7.96 5.74
N PHE A 234 -12.03 -7.46 6.83
CA PHE A 234 -12.54 -8.31 7.90
C PHE A 234 -13.62 -9.29 7.40
N ASN A 235 -14.52 -8.83 6.52
CA ASN A 235 -15.56 -9.70 5.97
C ASN A 235 -14.94 -10.80 5.09
N SER A 236 -13.93 -10.47 4.29
CA SER A 236 -13.20 -11.45 3.48
C SER A 236 -12.50 -12.49 4.35
N ALA A 237 -11.94 -12.08 5.50
CA ALA A 237 -11.34 -13.00 6.47
C ALA A 237 -12.38 -13.97 7.07
N VAL A 238 -13.54 -13.46 7.50
CA VAL A 238 -14.64 -14.28 8.06
C VAL A 238 -15.17 -15.27 7.02
N LEU A 239 -15.34 -14.83 5.77
CA LEU A 239 -15.79 -15.71 4.69
C LEU A 239 -14.76 -16.79 4.35
N ALA A 240 -13.49 -16.45 4.36
CA ALA A 240 -12.40 -17.42 4.14
C ALA A 240 -12.44 -18.53 5.22
N GLU A 241 -12.62 -18.17 6.48
CA GLU A 241 -12.76 -19.15 7.59
C GLU A 241 -14.02 -20.01 7.45
N ALA A 242 -15.16 -19.41 7.10
CA ALA A 242 -16.39 -20.13 6.84
C ALA A 242 -16.26 -21.12 5.67
N GLU A 243 -15.40 -20.85 4.71
CA GLU A 243 -15.07 -21.70 3.58
C GLU A 243 -13.95 -22.73 3.88
N GLY A 244 -13.45 -22.79 5.12
CA GLY A 244 -12.45 -23.76 5.58
C GLY A 244 -10.98 -23.35 5.32
N LEU A 245 -10.72 -22.10 4.96
CA LEU A 245 -9.37 -21.54 4.90
C LEU A 245 -8.99 -20.97 6.27
N LYS A 246 -7.73 -21.10 6.68
CA LYS A 246 -7.21 -20.29 7.80
C LYS A 246 -6.99 -18.88 7.29
N SER A 247 -7.50 -17.86 7.99
CA SER A 247 -7.30 -16.47 7.58
C SER A 247 -6.33 -15.73 8.50
N LEU A 248 -5.58 -14.80 7.91
CA LEU A 248 -4.80 -13.79 8.59
C LEU A 248 -5.33 -12.42 8.20
N TYR A 249 -6.11 -11.83 9.09
CA TYR A 249 -6.60 -10.46 8.94
C TYR A 249 -5.53 -9.48 9.43
N ILE A 250 -5.04 -8.64 8.51
CA ILE A 250 -4.13 -7.54 8.83
C ILE A 250 -4.94 -6.26 8.94
N GLN A 251 -5.23 -5.85 10.16
CA GLN A 251 -5.96 -4.61 10.41
C GLN A 251 -5.10 -3.41 9.98
N LYS A 252 -5.71 -2.52 9.17
CA LYS A 252 -5.10 -1.23 8.85
C LYS A 252 -4.98 -0.41 10.14
N PRO A 253 -3.84 0.27 10.34
CA PRO A 253 -3.69 1.17 11.47
C PRO A 253 -4.61 2.39 11.32
N ASN A 254 -4.94 3.03 12.44
CA ASN A 254 -5.57 4.36 12.43
C ASN A 254 -4.49 5.43 12.24
N LEU A 255 -4.89 6.60 11.72
CA LEU A 255 -4.02 7.77 11.75
C LEU A 255 -3.76 8.17 13.21
N PRO A 256 -2.51 8.39 13.62
CA PRO A 256 -2.20 8.80 14.97
C PRO A 256 -2.53 10.28 15.19
N GLU A 257 -2.95 10.62 16.41
CA GLU A 257 -3.13 11.99 16.86
C GLU A 257 -1.78 12.70 17.12
N GLN A 258 -0.77 11.90 17.47
CA GLN A 258 0.59 12.37 17.72
C GLN A 258 1.39 12.42 16.41
N ALA A 259 2.46 13.22 16.40
CA ALA A 259 3.40 13.24 15.29
C ALA A 259 4.07 11.87 15.12
N ILE A 260 4.32 11.51 13.85
CA ILE A 260 5.03 10.29 13.47
C ILE A 260 6.48 10.67 13.21
N ASP A 261 7.39 10.06 13.96
CA ASP A 261 8.82 10.24 13.79
C ASP A 261 9.36 9.37 12.63
N PHE A 262 10.04 10.00 11.67
CA PHE A 262 10.68 9.29 10.55
C PHE A 262 11.85 8.41 10.99
N HIS A 263 12.51 8.72 12.11
CA HIS A 263 13.63 7.92 12.63
C HIS A 263 13.22 6.54 13.16
N THR A 264 11.93 6.31 13.40
CA THR A 264 11.43 4.99 13.80
C THR A 264 11.54 3.95 12.68
N SER A 265 11.87 4.38 11.45
CA SER A 265 12.07 3.51 10.29
C SER A 265 13.33 3.95 9.54
N ASP A 266 14.40 3.19 9.60
CA ASP A 266 15.71 3.47 8.96
C ASP A 266 15.65 3.62 7.42
N LYS A 267 14.50 3.40 6.81
CA LYS A 267 14.33 3.39 5.34
C LYS A 267 13.33 4.41 4.82
N VAL A 268 12.60 5.10 5.68
CA VAL A 268 11.59 6.06 5.23
C VAL A 268 12.20 7.43 5.12
N ASN A 269 12.14 8.02 3.92
CA ASN A 269 12.52 9.40 3.71
C ASN A 269 11.32 10.27 3.31
N VAL A 270 11.46 11.58 3.43
CA VAL A 270 10.40 12.54 3.14
C VAL A 270 9.96 12.48 1.68
N SER A 271 10.89 12.21 0.75
CA SER A 271 10.57 12.14 -0.68
C SER A 271 9.68 10.95 -1.03
N GLU A 272 9.88 9.79 -0.38
CA GLU A 272 9.01 8.62 -0.53
C GLU A 272 7.60 8.89 -0.01
N VAL A 273 7.48 9.55 1.14
CA VAL A 273 6.18 9.95 1.69
C VAL A 273 5.47 10.92 0.74
N LEU A 274 6.17 11.93 0.21
CA LEU A 274 5.60 12.87 -0.76
C LEU A 274 5.14 12.16 -2.04
N TYR A 275 5.92 11.21 -2.53
CA TYR A 275 5.54 10.40 -3.69
C TYR A 275 4.24 9.62 -3.43
N GLU A 276 4.15 8.90 -2.31
CA GLU A 276 2.97 8.10 -1.98
C GLU A 276 1.74 8.96 -1.69
N LEU A 277 1.94 10.15 -1.14
CA LEU A 277 0.88 11.15 -1.02
C LEU A 277 0.41 11.65 -2.40
N ALA A 278 1.33 11.93 -3.35
CA ALA A 278 0.98 12.32 -4.70
C ALA A 278 0.28 11.20 -5.49
N VAL A 279 0.55 9.92 -5.19
CA VAL A 279 -0.21 8.78 -5.71
C VAL A 279 -1.67 8.81 -5.21
N SER A 280 -1.87 9.15 -3.94
CA SER A 280 -3.18 9.13 -3.27
C SER A 280 -4.00 10.40 -3.48
N PHE A 281 -3.34 11.55 -3.60
CA PHE A 281 -3.94 12.88 -3.68
C PHE A 281 -3.43 13.61 -4.91
N GLN A 282 -4.35 14.13 -5.73
CA GLN A 282 -3.96 14.90 -6.92
C GLN A 282 -4.96 16.04 -7.17
N PRO A 283 -4.46 17.28 -7.19
CA PRO A 283 -3.07 17.64 -6.93
C PRO A 283 -2.68 17.44 -5.47
N LEU A 284 -1.41 17.11 -5.22
CA LEU A 284 -0.79 17.28 -3.91
C LEU A 284 -0.10 18.65 -3.94
N ILE A 285 -0.50 19.56 -3.05
CA ILE A 285 -0.01 20.93 -3.03
C ILE A 285 0.89 21.10 -1.82
N LEU A 286 2.12 21.50 -2.07
CA LEU A 286 3.06 21.88 -1.04
C LEU A 286 3.09 23.40 -0.92
N LYS A 287 2.76 23.94 0.26
CA LYS A 287 2.83 25.38 0.58
C LYS A 287 3.98 25.63 1.56
N MET A 288 4.85 26.54 1.17
CA MET A 288 5.98 27.06 1.94
C MET A 288 5.94 28.59 1.88
N ASP A 289 6.75 29.27 2.66
CA ASP A 289 6.83 30.74 2.70
C ASP A 289 7.04 31.36 1.29
N GLY A 290 5.93 31.79 0.69
CA GLY A 290 5.91 32.44 -0.63
C GLY A 290 6.06 31.52 -1.83
N LEU A 291 6.06 30.21 -1.65
CA LEU A 291 6.14 29.22 -2.71
C LEU A 291 5.00 28.21 -2.59
N GLU A 292 4.37 27.92 -3.73
CA GLU A 292 3.40 26.84 -3.87
C GLU A 292 3.82 25.91 -4.99
N LEU A 293 3.90 24.61 -4.73
CA LEU A 293 4.27 23.58 -5.68
C LEU A 293 3.15 22.55 -5.77
N GLU A 294 2.75 22.24 -7.00
CA GLU A 294 1.82 21.13 -7.26
C GLU A 294 2.61 19.88 -7.67
N PHE A 295 2.40 18.78 -6.96
CA PHE A 295 2.99 17.48 -7.27
C PHE A 295 1.96 16.56 -7.92
N PHE A 296 2.41 15.85 -8.95
CA PHE A 296 1.62 14.87 -9.67
C PHE A 296 2.43 13.57 -9.75
N SER A 297 1.85 12.45 -9.35
CA SER A 297 2.44 11.16 -9.69
C SER A 297 2.23 10.91 -11.18
N GLU A 298 3.27 11.07 -11.97
CA GLU A 298 3.22 10.75 -13.39
C GLU A 298 3.47 9.27 -13.63
N TRP A 299 2.46 8.64 -14.24
CA TRP A 299 2.54 7.26 -14.68
C TRP A 299 2.27 7.20 -16.17
N SER A 300 3.32 7.10 -16.95
CA SER A 300 3.21 6.82 -18.39
C SER A 300 2.84 5.36 -18.69
N GLY A 301 2.56 4.57 -17.66
CA GLY A 301 1.94 3.23 -17.69
C GLY A 301 2.67 2.12 -18.43
N LYS A 302 3.67 2.45 -19.24
CA LYS A 302 4.38 1.52 -20.12
C LYS A 302 5.90 1.61 -20.03
N ASN A 303 6.42 2.56 -19.26
CA ASN A 303 7.86 2.76 -19.15
C ASN A 303 8.35 2.20 -17.81
N LEU A 304 9.10 1.11 -17.85
CA LEU A 304 9.71 0.49 -16.67
C LEU A 304 10.56 1.50 -15.86
N ASN A 305 11.24 2.43 -16.52
CA ASN A 305 12.05 3.44 -15.85
C ASN A 305 11.22 4.36 -14.93
N SER A 306 9.97 4.66 -15.30
CA SER A 306 9.08 5.48 -14.44
C SER A 306 8.72 4.76 -13.13
N TRP A 307 8.74 3.44 -13.13
CA TRP A 307 8.41 2.62 -11.98
C TRP A 307 9.61 2.43 -11.06
N GLU A 308 10.78 2.26 -11.65
CA GLU A 308 12.02 2.04 -10.90
C GLU A 308 12.54 3.31 -10.24
N ASN A 309 12.29 4.46 -10.86
CA ASN A 309 12.82 5.76 -10.40
C ASN A 309 11.78 6.64 -9.71
N TRP A 310 10.56 6.13 -9.46
CA TRP A 310 9.50 6.85 -8.76
C TRP A 310 9.32 8.28 -9.31
N MET A 311 9.03 8.37 -10.60
CA MET A 311 8.94 9.65 -11.34
C MET A 311 7.73 10.46 -10.88
N MET A 312 7.94 11.75 -10.68
CA MET A 312 6.94 12.72 -10.24
C MET A 312 6.96 13.96 -11.13
N GLY A 313 5.79 14.51 -11.47
CA GLY A 313 5.66 15.81 -12.12
C GLY A 313 5.57 16.93 -11.08
N ILE A 314 6.27 18.03 -11.30
CA ILE A 314 6.18 19.24 -10.49
C ILE A 314 5.74 20.40 -11.37
N LYS A 315 4.80 21.19 -10.84
CA LYS A 315 4.39 22.46 -11.43
C LYS A 315 4.58 23.56 -10.38
N TRP A 316 5.26 24.60 -10.80
CA TRP A 316 5.56 25.81 -10.02
C TRP A 316 4.43 26.83 -10.14
#